data_40fd40ca87aee43344fa6c67640f9e19
#
_entry.id   40fd40ca87aee43344fa6c67640f9e19
#
_cell.length_a   1.000
_cell.length_b   1.000
_cell.length_c   1.000
_cell.angle_alpha   90.00
_cell.angle_beta   90.00
_cell.angle_gamma   90.00
#
_symmetry.space_group_name_H-M   'P 1'
#
loop_
_entity.id
_entity.type
_entity.pdbx_description
1 polymer ?
#
loop_
_entity_poly.entity_id
_entity_poly.type
_entity_poly.pdbx_seq_one_letter_code
_entity_poly.pdbx_strand_id
1 'polypeptide(L)'
;MKRASILAVALLALALGLAACGEKSEDTTGKTEALSLTLDFYPNPDHAGIYMAQKLGYFEEAGLDVEIQTPSDPAAPLKLLAAGRTDLAISYEPEVILAREQGLDVQAVAALVNRPLTSMIWLKKSGIKGIGDLRGKTIATAGIPYQDAYLKTILGRAKLSSSDVKTVNVGFGLLPALLGGKAQAMLGGFSNVEGVDLRLRGSDPVVTPVDKLGVPTYDELVLTAQGKRLREDPQAIRLFIAALARGTAAATKNPQAAAKALLEANPDLDPKLTKAELAVTLPLLDPARSAKQPYGYMAPDQWREFSGWMRDNDLIDGLPEPSSLLSNDYLPGAIPE
;
A
#
# COMPACT_ATOMS: atom_id res chain seq x y z
N MET A 1 -67.24 46.86 -31.30
CA MET A 1 -66.62 46.69 -29.97
C MET A 1 -66.38 45.25 -29.56
N LYS A 2 -66.50 44.22 -30.42
CA LYS A 2 -66.29 42.79 -30.06
C LYS A 2 -65.01 42.18 -30.65
N ARG A 3 -64.16 42.91 -31.39
CA ARG A 3 -62.90 42.41 -32.01
C ARG A 3 -61.63 42.85 -31.29
N ALA A 4 -61.69 43.86 -30.41
CA ALA A 4 -60.52 44.33 -29.64
C ALA A 4 -60.28 43.52 -28.38
N SER A 5 -61.29 42.83 -27.83
CA SER A 5 -61.18 42.04 -26.60
C SER A 5 -60.52 40.65 -26.79
N ILE A 6 -60.49 40.12 -28.01
CA ILE A 6 -59.97 38.80 -28.33
C ILE A 6 -58.43 38.88 -28.53
N LEU A 7 -57.92 40.02 -29.04
CA LEU A 7 -56.47 40.20 -29.19
C LEU A 7 -55.73 40.43 -27.87
N ALA A 8 -56.38 41.01 -26.87
CA ALA A 8 -55.78 41.25 -25.56
C ALA A 8 -55.63 39.95 -24.73
N VAL A 9 -56.55 38.99 -24.90
CA VAL A 9 -56.47 37.68 -24.19
C VAL A 9 -55.46 36.77 -24.85
N ALA A 10 -55.20 36.86 -26.14
CA ALA A 10 -54.20 36.07 -26.84
C ALA A 10 -52.74 36.52 -26.52
N LEU A 11 -52.52 37.82 -26.29
CA LEU A 11 -51.20 38.35 -25.89
C LEU A 11 -50.90 38.09 -24.43
N LEU A 12 -51.89 37.97 -23.55
CA LEU A 12 -51.64 37.62 -22.14
C LEU A 12 -51.35 36.12 -21.95
N ALA A 13 -51.86 35.24 -22.81
CA ALA A 13 -51.57 33.82 -22.80
C ALA A 13 -50.16 33.48 -23.35
N LEU A 14 -49.58 34.35 -24.21
CA LEU A 14 -48.22 34.16 -24.76
C LEU A 14 -47.14 34.65 -23.80
N ALA A 15 -47.45 35.58 -22.86
CA ALA A 15 -46.51 36.07 -21.85
C ALA A 15 -46.35 35.13 -20.64
N LEU A 16 -47.30 34.21 -20.41
CA LEU A 16 -47.22 33.20 -19.32
C LEU A 16 -46.50 31.90 -19.73
N GLY A 17 -46.19 31.72 -21.02
CA GLY A 17 -45.47 30.55 -21.53
C GLY A 17 -43.93 30.65 -21.49
N LEU A 18 -43.34 31.81 -21.16
CA LEU A 18 -41.90 32.05 -21.16
C LEU A 18 -41.26 32.06 -19.78
N ALA A 19 -42.04 31.83 -18.69
CA ALA A 19 -41.53 31.76 -17.33
C ALA A 19 -41.38 30.33 -16.77
N ALA A 20 -41.49 29.31 -17.64
CA ALA A 20 -41.36 27.89 -17.24
C ALA A 20 -40.08 27.23 -17.78
N CYS A 21 -39.00 28.01 -18.03
CA CYS A 21 -37.65 27.48 -17.97
C CYS A 21 -37.19 27.60 -16.50
N GLY A 22 -37.79 26.77 -15.62
CA GLY A 22 -37.17 26.42 -14.37
C GLY A 22 -35.82 25.79 -14.70
N GLU A 23 -34.73 26.43 -14.34
CA GLU A 23 -33.48 25.74 -14.09
C GLU A 23 -33.83 24.48 -13.29
N LYS A 24 -33.76 23.32 -13.95
CA LYS A 24 -33.51 22.10 -13.21
C LYS A 24 -32.21 22.37 -12.52
N SER A 25 -32.24 22.68 -11.20
CA SER A 25 -31.18 22.37 -10.33
C SER A 25 -30.88 20.88 -10.61
N GLU A 26 -29.81 20.60 -11.32
CA GLU A 26 -29.24 19.29 -11.29
C GLU A 26 -29.03 19.04 -9.80
N ASP A 27 -29.84 18.17 -9.23
CA ASP A 27 -29.57 17.52 -7.97
C ASP A 27 -28.22 16.82 -8.20
N THR A 28 -27.14 17.51 -7.90
CA THR A 28 -25.84 16.93 -7.58
C THR A 28 -25.98 16.28 -6.20
N THR A 29 -26.93 15.36 -6.05
CA THR A 29 -26.79 14.26 -5.10
C THR A 29 -25.61 13.46 -5.66
N GLY A 30 -24.43 13.77 -5.13
CA GLY A 30 -23.17 13.32 -5.62
C GLY A 30 -23.18 11.81 -5.79
N LYS A 31 -23.13 11.36 -7.03
CA LYS A 31 -22.93 9.95 -7.35
C LYS A 31 -21.54 9.61 -6.81
N THR A 32 -21.49 8.86 -5.71
CA THR A 32 -20.24 8.36 -5.18
C THR A 32 -19.55 7.51 -6.24
N GLU A 33 -18.27 7.77 -6.46
CA GLU A 33 -17.47 7.00 -7.39
C GLU A 33 -17.02 5.71 -6.70
N ALA A 34 -17.37 4.56 -7.27
CA ALA A 34 -16.91 3.26 -6.80
C ALA A 34 -15.41 3.10 -7.12
N LEU A 35 -14.62 2.70 -6.13
CA LEU A 35 -13.18 2.52 -6.25
C LEU A 35 -12.75 1.28 -5.46
N SER A 36 -12.08 0.34 -6.12
CA SER A 36 -11.55 -0.86 -5.50
C SER A 36 -10.08 -0.70 -5.10
N LEU A 37 -9.75 -1.12 -3.88
CA LEU A 37 -8.39 -1.19 -3.35
C LEU A 37 -8.03 -2.62 -2.97
N THR A 38 -7.02 -3.19 -3.60
CA THR A 38 -6.44 -4.47 -3.17
C THR A 38 -5.27 -4.22 -2.22
N LEU A 39 -5.32 -4.83 -1.03
CA LEU A 39 -4.22 -4.81 -0.06
C LEU A 39 -3.04 -5.66 -0.57
N ASP A 40 -1.84 -5.46 0.02
CA ASP A 40 -0.64 -6.27 -0.29
C ASP A 40 -0.66 -7.65 0.39
N PHE A 41 -1.32 -7.72 1.54
CA PHE A 41 -1.35 -8.88 2.43
C PHE A 41 -2.72 -9.04 3.09
N TYR A 42 -2.91 -10.01 3.97
CA TYR A 42 -4.11 -10.01 4.83
C TYR A 42 -4.14 -8.76 5.72
N PRO A 43 -5.36 -8.32 6.15
CA PRO A 43 -5.49 -7.12 6.97
C PRO A 43 -4.61 -7.18 8.21
N ASN A 44 -3.85 -6.12 8.44
CA ASN A 44 -2.95 -5.96 9.56
C ASN A 44 -2.78 -4.47 9.90
N PRO A 45 -2.05 -4.09 10.95
CA PRO A 45 -1.88 -2.71 11.37
C PRO A 45 -1.26 -1.74 10.35
N ASP A 46 -0.56 -2.21 9.32
CA ASP A 46 -0.05 -1.33 8.26
C ASP A 46 -1.20 -0.68 7.47
N HIS A 47 -2.39 -1.31 7.49
CA HIS A 47 -3.62 -0.80 6.87
C HIS A 47 -4.48 0.06 7.80
N ALA A 48 -4.01 0.39 9.01
CA ALA A 48 -4.81 1.10 10.02
C ALA A 48 -5.36 2.45 9.51
N GLY A 49 -4.60 3.19 8.71
CA GLY A 49 -5.04 4.44 8.10
C GLY A 49 -6.22 4.27 7.15
N ILE A 50 -6.23 3.19 6.38
CA ILE A 50 -7.28 2.85 5.42
C ILE A 50 -8.59 2.54 6.16
N TYR A 51 -8.55 1.63 7.13
CA TYR A 51 -9.73 1.26 7.91
C TYR A 51 -10.25 2.42 8.80
N MET A 52 -9.36 3.31 9.26
CA MET A 52 -9.78 4.54 9.93
C MET A 52 -10.45 5.52 8.98
N ALA A 53 -9.93 5.70 7.76
CA ALA A 53 -10.55 6.56 6.76
C ALA A 53 -11.96 6.05 6.41
N GLN A 54 -12.11 4.75 6.20
CA GLN A 54 -13.40 4.10 5.93
C GLN A 54 -14.36 4.27 7.12
N LYS A 55 -13.94 3.94 8.35
CA LYS A 55 -14.77 4.02 9.55
C LYS A 55 -15.25 5.44 9.88
N LEU A 56 -14.41 6.43 9.61
CA LEU A 56 -14.73 7.84 9.87
C LEU A 56 -15.47 8.52 8.70
N GLY A 57 -15.78 7.78 7.64
CA GLY A 57 -16.49 8.29 6.47
C GLY A 57 -15.67 9.23 5.58
N TYR A 58 -14.33 9.24 5.70
CA TYR A 58 -13.49 10.18 4.95
C TYR A 58 -13.46 9.90 3.45
N PHE A 59 -13.62 8.64 3.05
CA PHE A 59 -13.79 8.29 1.63
C PHE A 59 -15.15 8.77 1.11
N GLU A 60 -16.23 8.54 1.86
CA GLU A 60 -17.58 8.98 1.51
C GLU A 60 -17.68 10.51 1.43
N GLU A 61 -17.09 11.24 2.39
CA GLU A 61 -16.98 12.70 2.35
C GLU A 61 -16.22 13.21 1.11
N ALA A 62 -15.28 12.41 0.60
CA ALA A 62 -14.55 12.70 -0.63
C ALA A 62 -15.32 12.27 -1.90
N GLY A 63 -16.56 11.74 -1.77
CA GLY A 63 -17.36 11.25 -2.88
C GLY A 63 -16.92 9.88 -3.42
N LEU A 64 -16.20 9.09 -2.61
CA LEU A 64 -15.68 7.77 -3.00
C LEU A 64 -16.39 6.66 -2.20
N ASP A 65 -16.79 5.60 -2.91
CA ASP A 65 -17.23 4.33 -2.32
C ASP A 65 -16.08 3.31 -2.49
N VAL A 66 -15.33 3.09 -1.41
CA VAL A 66 -14.09 2.30 -1.45
C VAL A 66 -14.34 0.87 -0.99
N GLU A 67 -14.16 -0.09 -1.90
CA GLU A 67 -14.14 -1.51 -1.60
C GLU A 67 -12.71 -1.99 -1.30
N ILE A 68 -12.46 -2.46 -0.07
CA ILE A 68 -11.16 -3.00 0.35
C ILE A 68 -11.14 -4.51 0.13
N GLN A 69 -10.17 -5.00 -0.66
CA GLN A 69 -10.04 -6.40 -1.04
C GLN A 69 -8.75 -6.99 -0.50
N THR A 70 -8.84 -8.21 0.06
CA THR A 70 -7.66 -8.99 0.47
C THR A 70 -7.18 -9.83 -0.71
N PRO A 71 -5.87 -9.84 -1.05
CA PRO A 71 -5.36 -10.62 -2.17
C PRO A 71 -5.39 -12.14 -1.87
N SER A 72 -5.40 -12.95 -2.93
CA SER A 72 -5.33 -14.41 -2.83
C SER A 72 -3.93 -14.94 -2.50
N ASP A 73 -2.89 -14.19 -2.84
CA ASP A 73 -1.48 -14.45 -2.52
C ASP A 73 -0.67 -13.13 -2.53
N PRO A 74 0.53 -13.10 -1.89
CA PRO A 74 1.33 -11.87 -1.76
C PRO A 74 1.82 -11.27 -3.08
N ALA A 75 1.90 -12.03 -4.17
CA ALA A 75 2.34 -11.56 -5.49
C ALA A 75 1.17 -11.19 -6.43
N ALA A 76 -0.08 -11.19 -5.93
CA ALA A 76 -1.26 -10.92 -6.75
C ALA A 76 -1.58 -9.43 -6.96
N PRO A 77 -1.41 -8.52 -5.97
CA PRO A 77 -2.00 -7.18 -6.02
C PRO A 77 -1.65 -6.38 -7.27
N LEU A 78 -0.35 -6.27 -7.58
CA LEU A 78 0.10 -5.50 -8.73
C LEU A 78 -0.30 -6.12 -10.08
N LYS A 79 -0.44 -7.45 -10.14
CA LYS A 79 -0.94 -8.16 -11.33
C LYS A 79 -2.43 -7.88 -11.55
N LEU A 80 -3.23 -7.84 -10.46
CA LEU A 80 -4.65 -7.47 -10.52
C LEU A 80 -4.80 -6.03 -10.98
N LEU A 81 -3.99 -5.11 -10.46
CA LEU A 81 -3.95 -3.71 -10.88
C LEU A 81 -3.61 -3.61 -12.36
N ALA A 82 -2.52 -4.22 -12.82
CA ALA A 82 -2.10 -4.18 -14.22
C ALA A 82 -3.16 -4.75 -15.17
N ALA A 83 -3.93 -5.73 -14.72
CA ALA A 83 -5.04 -6.33 -15.47
C ALA A 83 -6.35 -5.51 -15.41
N GLY A 84 -6.39 -4.38 -14.68
CA GLY A 84 -7.59 -3.55 -14.49
C GLY A 84 -8.69 -4.23 -13.67
N ARG A 85 -8.32 -5.14 -12.77
CA ARG A 85 -9.24 -5.88 -11.88
C ARG A 85 -9.37 -5.24 -10.50
N THR A 86 -8.59 -4.22 -10.24
CA THR A 86 -8.67 -3.31 -9.10
C THR A 86 -8.22 -1.93 -9.58
N ASP A 87 -8.73 -0.87 -8.96
CA ASP A 87 -8.40 0.51 -9.33
C ASP A 87 -7.11 0.98 -8.68
N LEU A 88 -6.89 0.54 -7.44
CA LEU A 88 -5.71 0.79 -6.64
C LEU A 88 -5.19 -0.51 -6.04
N ALA A 89 -3.89 -0.59 -5.81
CA ALA A 89 -3.28 -1.67 -5.06
C ALA A 89 -2.20 -1.15 -4.13
N ILE A 90 -2.05 -1.80 -2.96
CA ILE A 90 -0.84 -1.66 -2.16
C ILE A 90 0.17 -2.66 -2.72
N SER A 91 1.39 -2.20 -2.94
CA SER A 91 2.51 -2.99 -3.43
C SER A 91 3.80 -2.49 -2.80
N TYR A 92 4.92 -2.87 -3.36
CA TYR A 92 6.27 -2.61 -2.88
C TYR A 92 7.08 -1.89 -3.96
N GLU A 93 7.98 -0.97 -3.59
CA GLU A 93 8.85 -0.30 -4.56
C GLU A 93 9.52 -1.27 -5.54
N PRO A 94 10.18 -2.37 -5.10
CA PRO A 94 10.80 -3.32 -6.04
C PRO A 94 9.81 -3.98 -7.01
N GLU A 95 8.57 -4.22 -6.62
CA GLU A 95 7.56 -4.78 -7.53
C GLU A 95 7.12 -3.77 -8.59
N VAL A 96 6.97 -2.49 -8.22
CA VAL A 96 6.66 -1.43 -9.19
C VAL A 96 7.77 -1.33 -10.24
N ILE A 97 9.04 -1.36 -9.82
CA ILE A 97 10.19 -1.33 -10.71
C ILE A 97 10.17 -2.54 -11.67
N LEU A 98 9.98 -3.75 -11.14
CA LEU A 98 9.88 -4.99 -11.96
C LEU A 98 8.71 -4.95 -12.95
N ALA A 99 7.55 -4.44 -12.52
CA ALA A 99 6.37 -4.32 -13.37
C ALA A 99 6.61 -3.34 -14.53
N ARG A 100 7.26 -2.21 -14.25
CA ARG A 100 7.63 -1.22 -15.28
C ARG A 100 8.66 -1.78 -16.26
N GLU A 101 9.65 -2.53 -15.79
CA GLU A 101 10.61 -3.24 -16.66
C GLU A 101 9.90 -4.22 -17.61
N GLN A 102 8.82 -4.86 -17.15
CA GLN A 102 7.99 -5.74 -17.97
C GLN A 102 7.01 -4.98 -18.89
N GLY A 103 7.07 -3.64 -18.91
CA GLY A 103 6.22 -2.79 -19.76
C GLY A 103 4.79 -2.59 -19.22
N LEU A 104 4.50 -2.97 -17.97
CA LEU A 104 3.18 -2.74 -17.37
C LEU A 104 2.99 -1.26 -17.04
N ASP A 105 1.83 -0.71 -17.39
CA ASP A 105 1.50 0.71 -17.15
C ASP A 105 0.95 0.93 -15.74
N VAL A 106 1.83 0.82 -14.75
CA VAL A 106 1.55 1.02 -13.33
C VAL A 106 2.51 2.04 -12.74
N GLN A 107 2.08 2.81 -11.73
CA GLN A 107 2.90 3.83 -11.09
C GLN A 107 2.57 3.91 -9.59
N ALA A 108 3.59 4.12 -8.76
CA ALA A 108 3.41 4.46 -7.35
C ALA A 108 2.95 5.91 -7.23
N VAL A 109 1.98 6.17 -6.36
CA VAL A 109 1.36 7.50 -6.18
C VAL A 109 1.42 8.00 -4.74
N ALA A 110 1.77 7.15 -3.77
CA ALA A 110 2.07 7.54 -2.39
C ALA A 110 2.84 6.43 -1.67
N ALA A 111 3.79 6.76 -0.81
CA ALA A 111 4.37 5.82 0.14
C ALA A 111 3.53 5.79 1.43
N LEU A 112 3.13 4.58 1.86
CA LEU A 112 2.47 4.35 3.14
C LEU A 112 3.52 4.09 4.23
N VAL A 113 4.57 3.36 3.88
CA VAL A 113 5.74 3.09 4.74
C VAL A 113 7.01 3.28 3.93
N ASN A 114 7.81 4.26 4.30
CA ASN A 114 9.00 4.71 3.56
C ASN A 114 10.32 4.13 4.08
N ARG A 115 10.28 2.91 4.60
CA ARG A 115 11.46 2.15 5.05
C ARG A 115 11.17 0.66 5.04
N PRO A 116 12.19 -0.19 4.93
CA PRO A 116 12.03 -1.64 5.02
C PRO A 116 11.41 -2.10 6.34
N LEU A 117 10.33 -2.85 6.23
CA LEU A 117 9.73 -3.70 7.27
C LEU A 117 10.17 -5.15 7.07
N THR A 118 10.33 -5.55 5.82
CA THR A 118 10.85 -6.84 5.40
C THR A 118 12.13 -7.15 6.13
N SER A 119 12.16 -8.32 6.79
CA SER A 119 13.21 -8.73 7.69
C SER A 119 13.65 -10.16 7.43
N MET A 120 14.90 -10.45 7.76
CA MET A 120 15.39 -11.81 8.02
C MET A 120 15.09 -12.12 9.49
N ILE A 121 14.35 -13.21 9.73
CA ILE A 121 13.88 -13.58 11.07
C ILE A 121 14.20 -15.05 11.35
N TRP A 122 14.75 -15.32 12.53
CA TRP A 122 14.91 -16.68 13.09
C TRP A 122 14.68 -16.68 14.59
N LEU A 123 14.50 -17.85 15.18
CA LEU A 123 14.37 -17.99 16.63
C LEU A 123 15.73 -18.26 17.25
N LYS A 124 16.08 -17.67 18.41
CA LYS A 124 17.34 -17.93 19.11
C LYS A 124 17.52 -19.43 19.41
N LYS A 125 16.43 -20.16 19.70
CA LYS A 125 16.47 -21.62 19.90
C LYS A 125 16.94 -22.41 18.68
N SER A 126 16.97 -21.84 17.48
CA SER A 126 17.48 -22.49 16.26
C SER A 126 19.01 -22.64 16.26
N GLY A 127 19.71 -21.96 17.19
CA GLY A 127 21.16 -21.93 17.28
C GLY A 127 21.83 -21.01 16.25
N ILE A 128 21.06 -20.30 15.40
CA ILE A 128 21.57 -19.32 14.43
C ILE A 128 21.95 -18.06 15.20
N LYS A 129 23.22 -17.67 15.13
CA LYS A 129 23.78 -16.46 15.75
C LYS A 129 24.01 -15.34 14.76
N GLY A 130 24.09 -15.65 13.46
CA GLY A 130 24.30 -14.70 12.39
C GLY A 130 24.10 -15.32 11.01
N ILE A 131 24.26 -14.50 9.96
CA ILE A 131 23.99 -14.92 8.56
C ILE A 131 24.87 -16.11 8.14
N GLY A 132 26.10 -16.21 8.64
CA GLY A 132 26.99 -17.34 8.35
C GLY A 132 26.45 -18.71 8.79
N ASP A 133 25.61 -18.75 9.83
CA ASP A 133 25.01 -19.97 10.36
C ASP A 133 23.80 -20.46 9.55
N LEU A 134 23.42 -19.70 8.52
CA LEU A 134 22.35 -20.11 7.59
C LEU A 134 22.80 -21.21 6.63
N ARG A 135 24.11 -21.52 6.53
CA ARG A 135 24.60 -22.61 5.71
C ARG A 135 23.86 -23.92 6.02
N GLY A 136 23.31 -24.55 4.97
CA GLY A 136 22.57 -25.80 5.07
C GLY A 136 21.15 -25.67 5.70
N LYS A 137 20.73 -24.46 6.06
CA LYS A 137 19.39 -24.23 6.61
C LYS A 137 18.34 -24.04 5.53
N THR A 138 17.08 -24.23 5.90
CA THR A 138 15.93 -23.90 5.08
C THR A 138 15.40 -22.52 5.47
N ILE A 139 15.19 -21.67 4.47
CA ILE A 139 14.66 -20.30 4.61
C ILE A 139 13.29 -20.27 3.94
N ALA A 140 12.25 -19.90 4.68
CA ALA A 140 10.92 -19.65 4.12
C ALA A 140 10.86 -18.25 3.49
N THR A 141 10.20 -18.14 2.33
CA THR A 141 9.95 -16.87 1.63
C THR A 141 8.46 -16.74 1.31
N ALA A 142 7.98 -15.51 1.08
CA ALA A 142 6.61 -15.26 0.65
C ALA A 142 6.39 -15.54 -0.85
N GLY A 143 7.45 -15.87 -1.61
CA GLY A 143 7.37 -16.16 -3.03
C GLY A 143 7.29 -14.93 -3.93
N ILE A 144 7.67 -13.76 -3.42
CA ILE A 144 7.74 -12.52 -4.18
C ILE A 144 9.10 -12.49 -4.91
N PRO A 145 9.15 -12.22 -6.22
CA PRO A 145 10.35 -12.43 -7.05
C PRO A 145 11.62 -11.73 -6.57
N TYR A 146 11.54 -10.50 -6.07
CA TYR A 146 12.71 -9.74 -5.61
C TYR A 146 13.36 -10.30 -4.34
N GLN A 147 12.68 -11.17 -3.58
CA GLN A 147 13.21 -11.76 -2.34
C GLN A 147 14.44 -12.64 -2.60
N ASP A 148 14.59 -13.21 -3.79
CA ASP A 148 15.77 -13.99 -4.15
C ASP A 148 17.04 -13.11 -4.23
N ALA A 149 16.92 -11.89 -4.75
CA ALA A 149 18.02 -10.93 -4.77
C ALA A 149 18.35 -10.41 -3.36
N TYR A 150 17.33 -10.20 -2.52
CA TYR A 150 17.55 -9.86 -1.11
C TYR A 150 18.35 -10.97 -0.42
N LEU A 151 17.93 -12.21 -0.61
CA LEU A 151 18.63 -13.36 -0.03
C LEU A 151 20.07 -13.46 -0.54
N LYS A 152 20.29 -13.32 -1.86
CA LYS A 152 21.65 -13.31 -2.48
C LYS A 152 22.54 -12.24 -1.84
N THR A 153 22.02 -11.02 -1.69
CA THR A 153 22.74 -9.89 -1.07
C THR A 153 23.09 -10.17 0.40
N ILE A 154 22.11 -10.63 1.18
CA ILE A 154 22.27 -10.94 2.61
C ILE A 154 23.30 -12.04 2.81
N LEU A 155 23.20 -13.14 2.06
CA LEU A 155 24.12 -14.27 2.13
C LEU A 155 25.54 -13.87 1.71
N GLY A 156 25.68 -13.03 0.68
CA GLY A 156 26.96 -12.55 0.17
C GLY A 156 27.81 -11.84 1.23
N ARG A 157 27.19 -11.13 2.18
CA ARG A 157 27.89 -10.50 3.30
C ARG A 157 28.61 -11.50 4.22
N ALA A 158 28.10 -12.72 4.29
CA ALA A 158 28.72 -13.81 5.03
C ALA A 158 29.53 -14.76 4.14
N LYS A 159 29.80 -14.36 2.88
CA LYS A 159 30.48 -15.19 1.87
C LYS A 159 29.75 -16.53 1.62
N LEU A 160 28.42 -16.48 1.69
CA LEU A 160 27.51 -17.55 1.30
C LEU A 160 26.90 -17.22 -0.06
N SER A 161 26.45 -18.26 -0.76
CA SER A 161 25.66 -18.18 -1.99
C SER A 161 24.27 -18.77 -1.79
N SER A 162 23.35 -18.57 -2.73
CA SER A 162 22.02 -19.17 -2.69
C SER A 162 22.05 -20.71 -2.68
N SER A 163 23.12 -21.34 -3.23
CA SER A 163 23.30 -22.79 -3.17
C SER A 163 23.70 -23.33 -1.80
N ASP A 164 24.14 -22.46 -0.87
CA ASP A 164 24.50 -22.83 0.51
C ASP A 164 23.28 -22.98 1.41
N VAL A 165 22.07 -22.59 0.95
CA VAL A 165 20.83 -22.66 1.71
C VAL A 165 19.73 -23.37 0.90
N LYS A 166 18.64 -23.76 1.54
CA LYS A 166 17.42 -24.20 0.87
C LYS A 166 16.37 -23.12 1.01
N THR A 167 15.62 -22.80 -0.05
CA THR A 167 14.48 -21.91 0.00
C THR A 167 13.18 -22.69 -0.14
N VAL A 168 12.11 -22.24 0.50
CA VAL A 168 10.77 -22.77 0.34
C VAL A 168 9.78 -21.61 0.29
N ASN A 169 9.05 -21.52 -0.82
CA ASN A 169 7.93 -20.59 -0.94
C ASN A 169 6.76 -21.12 -0.12
N VAL A 170 6.24 -20.30 0.79
CA VAL A 170 5.12 -20.61 1.69
C VAL A 170 3.99 -19.57 1.61
N GLY A 171 4.09 -18.60 0.71
CA GLY A 171 3.11 -17.52 0.58
C GLY A 171 2.88 -16.83 1.92
N PHE A 172 1.64 -16.74 2.36
CA PHE A 172 1.25 -16.17 3.66
C PHE A 172 1.69 -17.01 4.86
N GLY A 173 2.21 -18.21 4.66
CA GLY A 173 2.54 -19.18 5.72
C GLY A 173 3.93 -19.01 6.36
N LEU A 174 4.55 -17.83 6.34
CA LEU A 174 5.90 -17.60 6.89
C LEU A 174 6.00 -17.96 8.38
N LEU A 175 5.10 -17.42 9.19
CA LEU A 175 5.09 -17.67 10.63
C LEU A 175 4.82 -19.14 10.99
N PRO A 176 3.79 -19.81 10.43
CA PRO A 176 3.59 -21.25 10.61
C PRO A 176 4.78 -22.11 10.19
N ALA A 177 5.48 -21.73 9.09
CA ALA A 177 6.65 -22.47 8.61
C ALA A 177 7.81 -22.39 9.58
N LEU A 178 8.06 -21.21 10.18
CA LEU A 178 9.11 -21.00 11.18
C LEU A 178 8.77 -21.70 12.50
N LEU A 179 7.55 -21.52 13.02
CA LEU A 179 7.12 -22.09 14.30
C LEU A 179 7.02 -23.63 14.25
N GLY A 180 6.55 -24.17 13.12
CA GLY A 180 6.44 -25.60 12.86
C GLY A 180 7.75 -26.29 12.51
N GLY A 181 8.87 -25.54 12.40
CA GLY A 181 10.19 -26.09 12.08
C GLY A 181 10.38 -26.51 10.62
N LYS A 182 9.44 -26.18 9.72
CA LYS A 182 9.58 -26.40 8.27
C LYS A 182 10.75 -25.57 7.72
N ALA A 183 11.01 -24.41 8.30
CA ALA A 183 12.15 -23.56 8.02
C ALA A 183 12.83 -23.11 9.32
N GLN A 184 14.15 -22.88 9.28
CA GLN A 184 14.92 -22.39 10.42
C GLN A 184 15.05 -20.87 10.46
N ALA A 185 14.79 -20.22 9.32
CA ALA A 185 14.69 -18.77 9.17
C ALA A 185 13.59 -18.44 8.17
N MET A 186 13.15 -17.19 8.16
CA MET A 186 12.27 -16.65 7.13
C MET A 186 12.79 -15.30 6.64
N LEU A 187 12.58 -15.02 5.34
CA LEU A 187 12.80 -13.74 4.69
C LEU A 187 11.47 -13.27 4.11
N GLY A 188 11.08 -12.03 4.43
CA GLY A 188 9.80 -11.46 3.98
C GLY A 188 8.80 -11.24 5.10
N GLY A 189 9.05 -11.76 6.32
CA GLY A 189 8.26 -11.37 7.48
C GLY A 189 8.59 -9.93 7.90
N PHE A 190 7.56 -9.19 8.31
CA PHE A 190 7.69 -7.80 8.73
C PHE A 190 8.11 -7.68 10.21
N SER A 191 8.99 -6.73 10.49
CA SER A 191 9.49 -6.48 11.84
C SER A 191 8.39 -6.08 12.83
N ASN A 192 7.36 -5.40 12.36
CA ASN A 192 6.22 -4.88 13.10
C ASN A 192 5.00 -5.83 13.16
N VAL A 193 4.96 -6.85 12.32
CA VAL A 193 3.90 -7.89 12.28
C VAL A 193 4.45 -9.20 12.82
N GLU A 194 5.13 -10.02 12.02
CA GLU A 194 5.65 -11.32 12.46
C GLU A 194 6.64 -11.21 13.61
N GLY A 195 7.45 -10.14 13.61
CA GLY A 195 8.38 -9.87 14.71
C GLY A 195 7.67 -9.63 16.05
N VAL A 196 6.51 -8.97 16.04
CA VAL A 196 5.69 -8.72 17.23
C VAL A 196 4.94 -9.99 17.64
N ASP A 197 4.31 -10.69 16.69
CA ASP A 197 3.58 -11.92 16.97
C ASP A 197 4.47 -12.98 17.63
N LEU A 198 5.68 -13.20 17.10
CA LEU A 198 6.66 -14.11 17.71
C LEU A 198 6.99 -13.75 19.16
N ARG A 199 7.20 -12.46 19.45
CA ARG A 199 7.46 -12.00 20.82
C ARG A 199 6.27 -12.22 21.74
N LEU A 200 5.06 -11.91 21.24
CA LEU A 200 3.81 -12.06 22.01
C LEU A 200 3.51 -13.52 22.35
N ARG A 201 3.89 -14.45 21.48
CA ARG A 201 3.83 -15.91 21.72
C ARG A 201 4.91 -16.43 22.65
N GLY A 202 5.76 -15.57 23.19
CA GLY A 202 6.88 -15.97 24.06
C GLY A 202 8.04 -16.63 23.30
N SER A 203 8.06 -16.55 21.97
CA SER A 203 9.21 -16.91 21.16
C SER A 203 10.27 -15.80 21.27
N ASP A 204 11.54 -16.18 21.21
CA ASP A 204 12.65 -15.20 21.27
C ASP A 204 13.22 -15.01 19.84
N PRO A 205 12.61 -14.14 19.00
CA PRO A 205 13.05 -13.92 17.64
C PRO A 205 14.25 -12.99 17.58
N VAL A 206 15.17 -13.28 16.67
CA VAL A 206 16.10 -12.32 16.10
C VAL A 206 15.43 -11.78 14.84
N VAL A 207 15.20 -10.46 14.80
CA VAL A 207 14.55 -9.76 13.70
C VAL A 207 15.51 -8.71 13.20
N THR A 208 15.91 -8.80 11.94
CA THR A 208 16.83 -7.84 11.32
C THR A 208 16.25 -7.36 9.99
N PRO A 209 15.89 -6.08 9.88
CA PRO A 209 15.44 -5.50 8.63
C PRO A 209 16.50 -5.64 7.52
N VAL A 210 16.07 -5.82 6.29
CA VAL A 210 16.95 -6.13 5.16
C VAL A 210 17.94 -5.01 4.84
N ASP A 211 17.61 -3.75 5.14
CA ASP A 211 18.51 -2.60 4.97
C ASP A 211 19.71 -2.65 5.93
N LYS A 212 19.60 -3.33 7.06
CA LYS A 212 20.72 -3.60 7.98
C LYS A 212 21.60 -4.78 7.52
N LEU A 213 21.12 -5.50 6.49
CA LEU A 213 21.78 -6.69 5.95
C LEU A 213 22.35 -6.46 4.55
N GLY A 214 22.36 -5.21 4.05
CA GLY A 214 23.04 -4.80 2.83
C GLY A 214 22.13 -4.56 1.62
N VAL A 215 20.83 -4.77 1.75
CA VAL A 215 19.85 -4.25 0.79
C VAL A 215 19.73 -2.73 1.01
N PRO A 216 19.74 -1.88 -0.01
CA PRO A 216 19.49 -0.45 0.18
C PRO A 216 18.11 -0.19 0.81
N THR A 217 17.92 1.00 1.40
CA THR A 217 16.59 1.40 1.87
C THR A 217 15.65 1.63 0.68
N TYR A 218 14.36 1.38 0.89
CA TYR A 218 13.32 1.53 -0.12
C TYR A 218 11.97 1.80 0.56
N ASP A 219 10.97 2.23 -0.22
CA ASP A 219 9.58 2.38 0.26
C ASP A 219 8.92 1.00 0.33
N GLU A 220 8.70 0.50 1.57
CA GLU A 220 8.15 -0.85 1.77
C GLU A 220 6.73 -0.97 1.26
N LEU A 221 5.85 -0.03 1.62
CA LEU A 221 4.48 -0.05 1.17
C LEU A 221 4.16 1.20 0.36
N VAL A 222 3.75 0.99 -0.88
CA VAL A 222 3.35 2.07 -1.79
C VAL A 222 1.93 1.83 -2.32
N LEU A 223 1.15 2.90 -2.38
CA LEU A 223 -0.11 2.91 -3.12
C LEU A 223 0.22 3.02 -4.61
N THR A 224 -0.39 2.15 -5.41
CA THR A 224 -0.15 2.07 -6.85
C THR A 224 -1.46 2.23 -7.62
N ALA A 225 -1.37 2.81 -8.82
CA ALA A 225 -2.47 2.97 -9.75
C ALA A 225 -2.02 2.64 -11.18
N GLN A 226 -2.97 2.34 -12.07
CA GLN A 226 -2.66 2.22 -13.50
C GLN A 226 -2.39 3.61 -14.11
N GLY A 227 -1.40 3.71 -14.98
CA GLY A 227 -1.13 4.95 -15.71
C GLY A 227 -2.31 5.43 -16.54
N LYS A 228 -3.11 4.52 -17.09
CA LYS A 228 -4.38 4.88 -17.74
C LYS A 228 -5.32 5.63 -16.79
N ARG A 229 -5.55 5.07 -15.59
CA ARG A 229 -6.43 5.69 -14.57
C ARG A 229 -5.92 7.07 -14.15
N LEU A 230 -4.61 7.19 -13.97
CA LEU A 230 -3.96 8.46 -13.61
C LEU A 230 -4.16 9.56 -14.67
N ARG A 231 -4.25 9.19 -15.94
CA ARG A 231 -4.51 10.15 -17.04
C ARG A 231 -6.00 10.48 -17.21
N GLU A 232 -6.88 9.51 -17.00
CA GLU A 232 -8.32 9.66 -17.22
C GLU A 232 -9.03 10.31 -16.03
N ASP A 233 -8.65 9.95 -14.81
CA ASP A 233 -9.27 10.45 -13.58
C ASP A 233 -8.27 10.63 -12.43
N PRO A 234 -7.36 11.60 -12.55
CA PRO A 234 -6.40 11.91 -11.49
C PRO A 234 -7.06 12.43 -10.21
N GLN A 235 -8.29 12.96 -10.32
CA GLN A 235 -8.97 13.56 -9.17
C GLN A 235 -9.40 12.52 -8.14
N ALA A 236 -9.95 11.37 -8.57
CA ALA A 236 -10.31 10.29 -7.65
C ALA A 236 -9.10 9.80 -6.84
N ILE A 237 -7.92 9.70 -7.48
CA ILE A 237 -6.69 9.31 -6.81
C ILE A 237 -6.24 10.35 -5.77
N ARG A 238 -6.30 11.65 -6.09
CA ARG A 238 -5.99 12.74 -5.15
C ARG A 238 -6.93 12.71 -3.94
N LEU A 239 -8.22 12.55 -4.18
CA LEU A 239 -9.24 12.47 -3.13
C LEU A 239 -9.03 11.27 -2.23
N PHE A 240 -8.72 10.10 -2.81
CA PHE A 240 -8.39 8.89 -2.06
C PHE A 240 -7.18 9.12 -1.14
N ILE A 241 -6.06 9.65 -1.67
CA ILE A 241 -4.83 9.88 -0.90
C ILE A 241 -5.08 10.91 0.21
N ALA A 242 -5.86 11.97 -0.06
CA ALA A 242 -6.22 12.97 0.95
C ALA A 242 -7.07 12.37 2.08
N ALA A 243 -8.05 11.52 1.77
CA ALA A 243 -8.85 10.80 2.75
C ALA A 243 -8.01 9.81 3.56
N LEU A 244 -7.11 9.08 2.89
CA LEU A 244 -6.16 8.16 3.54
C LEU A 244 -5.22 8.90 4.50
N ALA A 245 -4.69 10.06 4.12
CA ALA A 245 -3.86 10.89 4.98
C ALA A 245 -4.59 11.31 6.26
N ARG A 246 -5.87 11.71 6.13
CA ARG A 246 -6.75 12.03 7.29
C ARG A 246 -6.95 10.79 8.16
N GLY A 247 -7.21 9.63 7.56
CA GLY A 247 -7.38 8.35 8.26
C GLY A 247 -6.13 7.95 9.04
N THR A 248 -4.96 8.07 8.42
CA THR A 248 -3.66 7.79 9.06
C THR A 248 -3.38 8.74 10.23
N ALA A 249 -3.63 10.04 10.06
CA ALA A 249 -3.51 11.02 11.13
C ALA A 249 -4.46 10.72 12.29
N ALA A 250 -5.71 10.32 11.99
CA ALA A 250 -6.69 9.93 13.01
C ALA A 250 -6.27 8.64 13.74
N ALA A 251 -5.72 7.65 13.03
CA ALA A 251 -5.21 6.41 13.60
C ALA A 251 -4.04 6.66 14.56
N THR A 252 -3.09 7.49 14.17
CA THR A 252 -1.93 7.88 14.99
C THR A 252 -2.36 8.64 16.23
N LYS A 253 -3.33 9.56 16.10
CA LYS A 253 -3.87 10.34 17.21
C LYS A 253 -4.66 9.49 18.21
N ASN A 254 -5.36 8.46 17.73
CA ASN A 254 -6.19 7.59 18.58
C ASN A 254 -5.97 6.11 18.25
N PRO A 255 -4.89 5.49 18.78
CA PRO A 255 -4.58 4.08 18.55
C PRO A 255 -5.70 3.10 18.96
N GLN A 256 -6.50 3.45 19.97
CA GLN A 256 -7.61 2.60 20.40
C GLN A 256 -8.75 2.60 19.38
N ALA A 257 -9.06 3.76 18.78
CA ALA A 257 -10.02 3.85 17.70
C ALA A 257 -9.51 3.12 16.44
N ALA A 258 -8.22 3.20 16.15
CA ALA A 258 -7.60 2.47 15.04
C ALA A 258 -7.70 0.95 15.23
N ALA A 259 -7.39 0.44 16.44
CA ALA A 259 -7.60 -0.97 16.77
C ALA A 259 -9.06 -1.39 16.58
N LYS A 260 -9.99 -0.56 17.08
CA LYS A 260 -11.43 -0.83 16.94
C LYS A 260 -11.87 -0.87 15.47
N ALA A 261 -11.43 0.09 14.65
CA ALA A 261 -11.76 0.14 13.23
C ALA A 261 -11.28 -1.11 12.49
N LEU A 262 -10.02 -1.50 12.73
CA LEU A 262 -9.41 -2.67 12.10
C LEU A 262 -10.11 -3.98 12.51
N LEU A 263 -10.40 -4.16 13.82
CA LEU A 263 -11.04 -5.36 14.36
C LEU A 263 -12.53 -5.47 13.97
N GLU A 264 -13.27 -4.38 13.87
CA GLU A 264 -14.67 -4.40 13.42
C GLU A 264 -14.79 -4.78 11.94
N ALA A 265 -13.86 -4.29 11.11
CA ALA A 265 -13.81 -4.65 9.70
C ALA A 265 -13.27 -6.07 9.47
N ASN A 266 -12.46 -6.60 10.40
CA ASN A 266 -11.77 -7.89 10.27
C ASN A 266 -11.89 -8.70 11.58
N PRO A 267 -13.04 -9.37 11.80
CA PRO A 267 -13.33 -10.06 13.08
C PRO A 267 -12.39 -11.23 13.41
N ASP A 268 -11.68 -11.77 12.43
CA ASP A 268 -10.73 -12.88 12.59
C ASP A 268 -9.39 -12.46 13.22
N LEU A 269 -9.12 -11.16 13.33
CA LEU A 269 -7.89 -10.65 13.92
C LEU A 269 -7.91 -10.82 15.45
N ASP A 270 -6.76 -11.23 16.03
CA ASP A 270 -6.57 -11.29 17.47
C ASP A 270 -6.46 -9.89 18.09
N PRO A 271 -7.37 -9.49 19.00
CA PRO A 271 -7.36 -8.13 19.56
C PRO A 271 -6.10 -7.77 20.35
N LYS A 272 -5.45 -8.73 21.00
CA LYS A 272 -4.24 -8.49 21.78
C LYS A 272 -3.04 -8.29 20.85
N LEU A 273 -2.95 -9.13 19.82
CA LEU A 273 -1.92 -9.03 18.79
C LEU A 273 -2.05 -7.70 18.02
N THR A 274 -3.24 -7.41 17.51
CA THR A 274 -3.52 -6.16 16.76
C THR A 274 -3.11 -4.92 17.53
N LYS A 275 -3.40 -4.85 18.84
CA LYS A 275 -2.98 -3.72 19.67
C LYS A 275 -1.47 -3.64 19.86
N ALA A 276 -0.79 -4.79 20.02
CA ALA A 276 0.66 -4.83 20.19
C ALA A 276 1.38 -4.41 18.88
N GLU A 277 0.89 -4.88 17.75
CA GLU A 277 1.41 -4.50 16.43
C GLU A 277 1.16 -3.01 16.12
N LEU A 278 -0.05 -2.49 16.39
CA LEU A 278 -0.38 -1.07 16.20
C LEU A 278 0.58 -0.14 16.97
N ALA A 279 0.97 -0.52 18.19
CA ALA A 279 1.87 0.30 19.00
C ALA A 279 3.22 0.55 18.32
N VAL A 280 3.70 -0.39 17.50
CA VAL A 280 4.98 -0.26 16.77
C VAL A 280 4.79 0.18 15.33
N THR A 281 3.60 -0.03 14.75
CA THR A 281 3.30 0.31 13.36
C THR A 281 2.90 1.79 13.18
N LEU A 282 2.04 2.33 14.06
CA LEU A 282 1.55 3.70 13.89
C LEU A 282 2.66 4.76 13.77
N PRO A 283 3.79 4.68 14.52
CA PRO A 283 4.91 5.60 14.31
C PRO A 283 5.57 5.49 12.93
N LEU A 284 5.35 4.39 12.21
CA LEU A 284 5.87 4.17 10.85
C LEU A 284 4.97 4.78 9.78
N LEU A 285 3.68 4.92 10.09
CA LEU A 285 2.67 5.52 9.21
C LEU A 285 2.50 7.03 9.44
N ASP A 286 3.23 7.62 10.41
CA ASP A 286 3.02 9.02 10.84
C ASP A 286 3.33 10.02 9.73
N PRO A 287 2.32 10.79 9.28
CA PRO A 287 2.51 11.82 8.25
C PRO A 287 3.35 13.02 8.74
N ALA A 288 3.51 13.21 10.04
CA ALA A 288 4.28 14.31 10.64
C ALA A 288 5.81 14.11 10.57
N ARG A 289 6.28 13.00 10.02
CA ARG A 289 7.71 12.65 9.99
C ARG A 289 8.62 13.64 9.33
N SER A 290 8.09 14.42 8.41
CA SER A 290 8.79 15.53 7.81
C SER A 290 7.82 16.69 7.66
N ALA A 291 7.89 17.67 8.54
CA ALA A 291 7.11 18.92 8.44
C ALA A 291 7.34 19.68 7.09
N LYS A 292 8.23 19.15 6.24
CA LYS A 292 8.58 19.74 4.93
C LYS A 292 8.05 18.94 3.74
N GLN A 293 7.60 17.69 3.96
CA GLN A 293 7.11 16.82 2.90
C GLN A 293 5.63 16.46 3.13
N PRO A 294 4.82 16.39 2.08
CA PRO A 294 3.43 15.93 2.19
C PRO A 294 3.36 14.46 2.61
N TYR A 295 2.19 14.05 3.14
CA TYR A 295 1.91 12.65 3.39
C TYR A 295 2.09 11.83 2.10
N GLY A 296 2.77 10.71 2.20
CA GLY A 296 2.97 9.79 1.08
C GLY A 296 4.15 10.15 0.16
N TYR A 297 4.96 11.14 0.51
CA TYR A 297 6.09 11.55 -0.33
C TYR A 297 7.09 10.41 -0.55
N MET A 298 7.43 10.21 -1.82
CA MET A 298 8.45 9.28 -2.30
C MET A 298 9.66 10.07 -2.81
N ALA A 299 10.88 9.71 -2.37
CA ALA A 299 12.10 10.42 -2.74
C ALA A 299 12.67 9.88 -4.09
N PRO A 300 12.62 10.64 -5.21
CA PRO A 300 13.05 10.12 -6.52
C PRO A 300 14.51 9.65 -6.55
N ASP A 301 15.41 10.28 -5.80
CA ASP A 301 16.81 9.88 -5.75
C ASP A 301 17.00 8.53 -5.04
N GLN A 302 16.21 8.26 -4.00
CA GLN A 302 16.23 6.96 -3.32
C GLN A 302 15.72 5.85 -4.25
N TRP A 303 14.66 6.08 -5.02
CA TRP A 303 14.16 5.14 -6.03
C TRP A 303 15.19 4.89 -7.14
N ARG A 304 15.93 5.92 -7.55
CA ARG A 304 17.03 5.75 -8.52
C ARG A 304 18.16 4.89 -7.95
N GLU A 305 18.56 5.13 -6.70
CA GLU A 305 19.59 4.34 -6.00
C GLU A 305 19.17 2.87 -5.89
N PHE A 306 17.90 2.63 -5.48
CA PHE A 306 17.37 1.28 -5.36
C PHE A 306 17.26 0.57 -6.72
N SER A 307 16.80 1.26 -7.76
CA SER A 307 16.80 0.74 -9.15
C SER A 307 18.22 0.38 -9.62
N GLY A 308 19.22 1.19 -9.27
CA GLY A 308 20.63 0.88 -9.54
C GLY A 308 21.07 -0.42 -8.88
N TRP A 309 20.70 -0.61 -7.62
CA TRP A 309 20.97 -1.86 -6.91
C TRP A 309 20.22 -3.06 -7.56
N MET A 310 18.98 -2.89 -8.00
CA MET A 310 18.23 -3.95 -8.69
C MET A 310 18.91 -4.36 -9.98
N ARG A 311 19.38 -3.40 -10.78
CA ARG A 311 20.15 -3.68 -12.00
C ARG A 311 21.45 -4.42 -11.68
N ASP A 312 22.19 -3.99 -10.68
CA ASP A 312 23.48 -4.59 -10.28
C ASP A 312 23.29 -6.01 -9.69
N ASN A 313 22.05 -6.42 -9.41
CA ASN A 313 21.67 -7.75 -8.97
C ASN A 313 20.87 -8.54 -10.04
N ASP A 314 20.92 -8.12 -11.31
CA ASP A 314 20.31 -8.79 -12.46
C ASP A 314 18.77 -8.93 -12.36
N LEU A 315 18.10 -8.01 -11.65
CA LEU A 315 16.63 -7.99 -11.56
C LEU A 315 15.97 -7.19 -12.69
N ILE A 316 16.70 -6.21 -13.21
CA ILE A 316 16.29 -5.35 -14.32
C ILE A 316 17.49 -5.11 -15.24
N ASP A 317 17.24 -4.89 -16.53
CA ASP A 317 18.30 -4.65 -17.53
C ASP A 317 18.71 -3.17 -17.57
N GLY A 318 17.72 -2.28 -17.52
CA GLY A 318 17.90 -0.83 -17.61
C GLY A 318 17.94 -0.11 -16.26
N LEU A 319 18.11 1.20 -16.31
CA LEU A 319 17.91 2.08 -15.18
C LEU A 319 16.72 2.99 -15.51
N PRO A 320 15.51 2.69 -15.01
CA PRO A 320 14.34 3.50 -15.32
C PRO A 320 14.43 4.89 -14.68
N GLU A 321 13.91 5.90 -15.36
CA GLU A 321 13.76 7.23 -14.79
C GLU A 321 12.71 7.19 -13.67
N PRO A 322 12.95 7.79 -12.49
CA PRO A 322 12.02 7.79 -11.37
C PRO A 322 10.61 8.28 -11.73
N SER A 323 10.49 9.26 -12.62
CA SER A 323 9.19 9.78 -13.10
C SER A 323 8.34 8.74 -13.84
N SER A 324 8.95 7.66 -14.32
CA SER A 324 8.21 6.53 -14.89
C SER A 324 7.72 5.53 -13.84
N LEU A 325 8.28 5.57 -12.64
CA LEU A 325 8.02 4.63 -11.53
C LEU A 325 7.06 5.21 -10.50
N LEU A 326 7.22 6.50 -10.17
CA LEU A 326 6.47 7.19 -9.14
C LEU A 326 6.00 8.58 -9.60
N SER A 327 4.95 9.09 -8.96
CA SER A 327 4.57 10.51 -9.04
C SER A 327 4.10 11.02 -7.68
N ASN A 328 4.62 12.16 -7.26
CA ASN A 328 4.18 12.89 -6.08
C ASN A 328 3.06 13.91 -6.37
N ASP A 329 2.59 14.02 -7.61
CA ASP A 329 1.61 15.03 -8.05
C ASP A 329 0.21 14.82 -7.47
N TYR A 330 -0.04 13.63 -6.93
CA TYR A 330 -1.33 13.23 -6.36
C TYR A 330 -1.40 13.43 -4.85
N LEU A 331 -0.31 13.86 -4.21
CA LEU A 331 -0.22 14.00 -2.76
C LEU A 331 -0.99 15.23 -2.26
N PRO A 332 -1.51 15.22 -1.01
CA PRO A 332 -2.16 16.38 -0.42
C PRO A 332 -1.19 17.58 -0.37
N GLY A 333 -1.62 18.71 -0.93
CA GLY A 333 -0.81 19.93 -0.99
C GLY A 333 0.25 19.94 -2.11
N ALA A 334 0.33 18.91 -2.94
CA ALA A 334 1.14 18.96 -4.16
C ALA A 334 0.52 19.95 -5.16
N ILE A 335 1.36 20.79 -5.73
CA ILE A 335 0.99 21.66 -6.86
C ILE A 335 1.35 20.88 -8.12
N PRO A 336 0.38 20.56 -9.01
CA PRO A 336 0.69 19.91 -10.28
C PRO A 336 1.68 20.75 -11.08
N GLU A 337 2.72 20.12 -11.65
CA GLU A 337 3.63 20.76 -12.60
C GLU A 337 2.95 21.02 -13.95
#